data_d9b935e7687266c57527b06e8605a40f
#
_entry.id   d9b935e7687266c57527b06e8605a40f
#
_cell.length_a   1.000
_cell.length_b   1.000
_cell.length_c   1.000
_cell.angle_alpha   90.00
_cell.angle_beta   90.00
_cell.angle_gamma   90.00
#
_symmetry.space_group_name_H-M   'P 1'
#
loop_
_entity.id
_entity.type
_entity.pdbx_description
1 polymer ?
#
loop_
_entity_poly.entity_id
_entity_poly.type
_entity_poly.pdbx_seq_one_letter_code
_entity_poly.pdbx_strand_id
1 'polypeptide(L)'
;MDDERFLECLDADYQRLRAVVADALTAPVPSCPAWTGADLAAHVAEVYLHKAETMRLGNWPSPWPPTFDDPLVALAENYRGLVGEFVARDAGDHSLTWYGPDQTVGFWLRRMAQETVIHRLDAELAAGVQHDPIPTDLAEDGIDEVLVRFLAFGSTEYPEDFGEQLPECDGRTVRVDTGAAGWQVRLGPTAIMVERGQSDQEAGVFGEADAVLRWLWRRADDDAVRLDGDRWVLDKLRAMMAIATQ
;
A
#
# COMPACT_ATOMS: atom_id res chain seq x y z
N MET A 1 -14.96 4.59 0.37
CA MET A 1 -14.59 6.02 0.30
C MET A 1 -15.00 6.55 -1.08
N ASP A 2 -15.31 7.83 -1.19
CA ASP A 2 -15.51 8.50 -2.48
C ASP A 2 -14.22 9.19 -2.98
N ASP A 3 -14.25 9.70 -4.21
CA ASP A 3 -13.07 10.26 -4.86
C ASP A 3 -12.58 11.54 -4.18
N GLU A 4 -13.50 12.38 -3.68
CA GLU A 4 -13.15 13.60 -2.95
C GLU A 4 -12.39 13.27 -1.67
N ARG A 5 -12.84 12.24 -0.95
CA ARG A 5 -12.18 11.79 0.27
C ARG A 5 -10.80 11.20 0.02
N PHE A 6 -10.60 10.47 -1.08
CA PHE A 6 -9.27 10.00 -1.48
C PHE A 6 -8.33 11.16 -1.79
N LEU A 7 -8.80 12.20 -2.50
CA LEU A 7 -7.99 13.39 -2.78
C LEU A 7 -7.61 14.15 -1.51
N GLU A 8 -8.54 14.30 -0.56
CA GLU A 8 -8.25 14.91 0.74
C GLU A 8 -7.16 14.16 1.51
N CYS A 9 -7.27 12.83 1.59
CA CYS A 9 -6.28 11.99 2.25
C CYS A 9 -4.92 12.06 1.55
N LEU A 10 -4.92 11.96 0.22
CA LEU A 10 -3.72 12.07 -0.60
C LEU A 10 -2.99 13.40 -0.35
N ASP A 11 -3.70 14.53 -0.31
CA ASP A 11 -3.09 15.83 -0.06
C ASP A 11 -2.54 15.93 1.37
N ALA A 12 -3.31 15.54 2.37
CA ALA A 12 -2.87 15.58 3.77
C ALA A 12 -1.60 14.74 4.00
N ASP A 13 -1.59 13.51 3.51
CA ASP A 13 -0.45 12.60 3.65
C ASP A 13 0.77 13.07 2.83
N TYR A 14 0.56 13.63 1.64
CA TYR A 14 1.64 14.24 0.85
C TYR A 14 2.28 15.43 1.57
N GLN A 15 1.48 16.34 2.13
CA GLN A 15 2.02 17.50 2.87
C GLN A 15 2.87 17.06 4.06
N ARG A 16 2.40 16.04 4.80
CA ARG A 16 3.14 15.49 5.93
C ARG A 16 4.40 14.75 5.48
N LEU A 17 4.32 13.87 4.48
CA LEU A 17 5.46 13.17 3.90
C LEU A 17 6.55 14.15 3.48
N ARG A 18 6.19 15.15 2.67
CA ARG A 18 7.12 16.16 2.17
C ARG A 18 7.81 16.94 3.29
N ALA A 19 7.05 17.33 4.32
CA ALA A 19 7.60 18.07 5.46
C ALA A 19 8.59 17.22 6.25
N VAL A 20 8.25 15.95 6.52
CA VAL A 20 9.06 15.07 7.35
C VAL A 20 10.31 14.57 6.62
N VAL A 21 10.17 14.16 5.34
CA VAL A 21 11.30 13.62 4.58
C VAL A 21 12.37 14.66 4.31
N ALA A 22 12.01 15.95 4.22
CA ALA A 22 12.94 17.03 4.00
C ALA A 22 14.00 17.15 5.12
N ASP A 23 13.63 16.81 6.35
CA ASP A 23 14.52 16.81 7.52
C ASP A 23 15.26 15.47 7.71
N ALA A 24 14.96 14.44 6.90
CA ALA A 24 15.46 13.09 7.04
C ALA A 24 16.16 12.53 5.78
N LEU A 25 16.60 13.37 4.83
CA LEU A 25 17.11 12.93 3.52
C LEU A 25 18.25 11.91 3.61
N THR A 26 19.12 12.01 4.62
CA THR A 26 20.26 11.09 4.80
C THR A 26 19.99 9.98 5.80
N ALA A 27 18.82 9.98 6.45
CA ALA A 27 18.45 8.98 7.42
C ALA A 27 18.08 7.65 6.72
N PRO A 28 18.44 6.49 7.27
CA PRO A 28 18.01 5.21 6.74
C PRO A 28 16.49 5.05 6.94
N VAL A 29 15.82 4.40 5.98
CA VAL A 29 14.40 4.07 6.06
C VAL A 29 14.26 2.66 6.66
N PRO A 30 13.79 2.50 7.92
CA PRO A 30 13.77 1.19 8.60
C PRO A 30 12.98 0.11 7.88
N SER A 31 11.87 0.49 7.24
CA SER A 31 10.99 -0.40 6.45
C SER A 31 11.54 -0.76 5.07
N CYS A 32 12.49 0.02 4.56
CA CYS A 32 13.16 -0.17 3.28
C CYS A 32 14.68 -0.06 3.46
N PRO A 33 15.37 -1.11 3.99
CA PRO A 33 16.75 -0.99 4.51
C PRO A 33 17.81 -0.55 3.49
N ALA A 34 17.52 -0.64 2.19
CA ALA A 34 18.41 -0.16 1.13
C ALA A 34 18.24 1.34 0.83
N TRP A 35 17.26 2.00 1.44
CA TRP A 35 16.88 3.38 1.14
C TRP A 35 17.29 4.36 2.23
N THR A 36 17.64 5.55 1.78
CA THR A 36 17.66 6.78 2.58
C THR A 36 16.35 7.56 2.38
N GLY A 37 16.13 8.62 3.18
CA GLY A 37 15.00 9.53 2.94
C GLY A 37 15.02 10.19 1.58
N ALA A 38 16.21 10.42 0.98
CA ALA A 38 16.33 10.93 -0.39
C ALA A 38 15.85 9.89 -1.42
N ASP A 39 16.19 8.61 -1.22
CA ASP A 39 15.72 7.52 -2.09
C ASP A 39 14.20 7.35 -1.98
N LEU A 40 13.64 7.47 -0.77
CA LEU A 40 12.20 7.46 -0.54
C LEU A 40 11.49 8.62 -1.28
N ALA A 41 12.01 9.85 -1.17
CA ALA A 41 11.43 10.99 -1.87
C ALA A 41 11.51 10.85 -3.39
N ALA A 42 12.64 10.33 -3.91
CA ALA A 42 12.82 10.04 -5.33
C ALA A 42 11.85 8.96 -5.82
N HIS A 43 11.66 7.87 -5.05
CA HIS A 43 10.72 6.81 -5.37
C HIS A 43 9.28 7.32 -5.46
N VAL A 44 8.82 8.07 -4.47
CA VAL A 44 7.44 8.61 -4.49
C VAL A 44 7.27 9.59 -5.65
N ALA A 45 8.28 10.42 -5.94
CA ALA A 45 8.26 11.30 -7.10
C ALA A 45 8.16 10.52 -8.41
N GLU A 46 8.91 9.42 -8.54
CA GLU A 46 8.87 8.53 -9.69
C GLU A 46 7.49 7.90 -9.86
N VAL A 47 6.91 7.37 -8.76
CA VAL A 47 5.57 6.77 -8.78
C VAL A 47 4.52 7.78 -9.24
N TYR A 48 4.52 9.00 -8.72
CA TYR A 48 3.59 10.04 -9.14
C TYR A 48 3.73 10.39 -10.63
N LEU A 49 4.96 10.58 -11.11
CA LEU A 49 5.21 10.85 -12.52
C LEU A 49 4.73 9.69 -13.39
N HIS A 50 5.03 8.44 -13.00
CA HIS A 50 4.61 7.26 -13.75
C HIS A 50 3.09 7.22 -13.95
N LYS A 51 2.31 7.46 -12.88
CA LYS A 51 0.85 7.37 -12.97
C LYS A 51 0.27 8.56 -13.76
N ALA A 52 0.81 9.76 -13.57
CA ALA A 52 0.44 10.93 -14.37
C ALA A 52 0.69 10.70 -15.87
N GLU A 53 1.88 10.23 -16.24
CA GLU A 53 2.21 9.93 -17.63
C GLU A 53 1.39 8.77 -18.19
N THR A 54 1.12 7.72 -17.40
CA THR A 54 0.25 6.61 -17.83
C THR A 54 -1.14 7.11 -18.19
N MET A 55 -1.75 7.95 -17.35
CA MET A 55 -3.06 8.56 -17.63
C MET A 55 -3.03 9.48 -18.86
N ARG A 56 -1.93 10.23 -19.03
CA ARG A 56 -1.78 11.18 -20.15
C ARG A 56 -1.56 10.49 -21.47
N LEU A 57 -0.71 9.45 -21.49
CA LEU A 57 -0.34 8.72 -22.70
C LEU A 57 -1.32 7.61 -23.08
N GLY A 58 -2.13 7.14 -22.14
CA GLY A 58 -2.93 5.92 -22.30
C GLY A 58 -2.06 4.66 -22.45
N ASN A 59 -0.81 4.71 -22.03
CA ASN A 59 0.17 3.62 -22.12
C ASN A 59 1.23 3.78 -21.02
N TRP A 60 2.01 2.70 -20.77
CA TRP A 60 3.15 2.79 -19.86
C TRP A 60 4.21 3.74 -20.41
N PRO A 61 4.75 4.68 -19.59
CA PRO A 61 5.77 5.60 -20.05
C PRO A 61 7.08 4.88 -20.39
N SER A 62 7.74 5.33 -21.46
CA SER A 62 9.02 4.79 -21.93
C SER A 62 9.84 5.89 -22.61
N PRO A 63 11.17 6.03 -22.34
CA PRO A 63 11.99 5.18 -21.45
C PRO A 63 11.67 5.37 -19.97
N TRP A 64 11.98 4.36 -19.15
CA TRP A 64 11.76 4.36 -17.71
C TRP A 64 12.90 3.60 -17.00
N PRO A 65 13.33 3.96 -15.76
CA PRO A 65 12.89 5.08 -14.92
C PRO A 65 13.53 6.42 -15.31
N PRO A 66 12.96 7.57 -14.85
CA PRO A 66 13.58 8.87 -14.96
C PRO A 66 14.73 9.03 -13.95
N THR A 67 15.51 10.09 -14.09
CA THR A 67 16.50 10.53 -13.09
C THR A 67 16.13 11.94 -12.60
N PHE A 68 16.33 12.20 -11.31
CA PHE A 68 16.06 13.50 -10.70
C PHE A 68 17.34 14.09 -10.10
N ASP A 69 17.61 15.37 -10.39
CA ASP A 69 18.73 16.10 -9.78
C ASP A 69 18.45 16.43 -8.30
N ASP A 70 17.19 16.74 -7.98
CA ASP A 70 16.73 17.03 -6.62
C ASP A 70 15.43 16.27 -6.35
N PRO A 71 15.43 15.29 -5.42
CA PRO A 71 14.26 14.46 -5.13
C PRO A 71 13.09 15.25 -4.50
N LEU A 72 13.35 16.32 -3.74
CA LEU A 72 12.28 17.13 -3.15
C LEU A 72 11.61 18.04 -4.18
N VAL A 73 12.36 18.57 -5.12
CA VAL A 73 11.82 19.33 -6.26
C VAL A 73 10.97 18.40 -7.12
N ALA A 74 11.51 17.24 -7.49
CA ALA A 74 10.79 16.24 -8.27
C ALA A 74 9.51 15.77 -7.59
N LEU A 75 9.57 15.48 -6.28
CA LEU A 75 8.40 15.10 -5.48
C LEU A 75 7.29 16.17 -5.57
N ALA A 76 7.66 17.45 -5.44
CA ALA A 76 6.68 18.53 -5.47
C ALA A 76 6.11 18.79 -6.87
N GLU A 77 6.91 18.65 -7.91
CA GLU A 77 6.47 18.84 -9.30
C GLU A 77 5.59 17.71 -9.79
N ASN A 78 5.99 16.48 -9.49
CA ASN A 78 5.27 15.28 -9.93
C ASN A 78 3.95 15.10 -9.16
N TYR A 79 3.90 15.47 -7.86
CA TYR A 79 2.65 15.55 -7.12
C TYR A 79 1.65 16.52 -7.78
N ARG A 80 2.09 17.74 -8.12
CA ARG A 80 1.23 18.71 -8.81
C ARG A 80 0.75 18.19 -10.18
N GLY A 81 1.63 17.50 -10.90
CA GLY A 81 1.28 16.85 -12.16
C GLY A 81 0.22 15.77 -11.99
N LEU A 82 0.40 14.89 -11.00
CA LEU A 82 -0.54 13.81 -10.67
C LEU A 82 -1.93 14.34 -10.29
N VAL A 83 -1.99 15.30 -9.36
CA VAL A 83 -3.27 15.92 -8.95
C VAL A 83 -3.93 16.63 -10.13
N GLY A 84 -3.14 17.28 -10.99
CA GLY A 84 -3.64 17.88 -12.23
C GLY A 84 -4.35 16.89 -13.16
N GLU A 85 -3.82 15.65 -13.26
CA GLU A 85 -4.47 14.59 -14.05
C GLU A 85 -5.77 14.09 -13.39
N PHE A 86 -5.83 13.96 -12.06
CA PHE A 86 -7.05 13.58 -11.35
C PHE A 86 -8.15 14.65 -11.43
N VAL A 87 -7.78 15.93 -11.39
CA VAL A 87 -8.75 17.04 -11.52
C VAL A 87 -9.26 17.19 -12.96
N ALA A 88 -8.47 16.84 -13.95
CA ALA A 88 -8.81 16.97 -15.37
C ALA A 88 -9.64 15.81 -15.92
N ARG A 89 -9.89 14.77 -15.16
CA ARG A 89 -10.58 13.54 -15.58
C ARG A 89 -11.64 13.13 -14.58
N ASP A 90 -12.65 12.42 -15.08
CA ASP A 90 -13.59 11.71 -14.21
C ASP A 90 -12.97 10.39 -13.71
N ALA A 91 -13.26 10.00 -12.46
CA ALA A 91 -12.72 8.75 -11.90
C ALA A 91 -13.13 7.50 -12.69
N GLY A 92 -14.27 7.54 -13.39
CA GLY A 92 -14.71 6.47 -14.30
C GLY A 92 -14.02 6.45 -15.66
N ASP A 93 -13.20 7.44 -16.00
CA ASP A 93 -12.49 7.48 -17.27
C ASP A 93 -11.51 6.30 -17.37
N HIS A 94 -11.37 5.76 -18.59
CA HIS A 94 -10.44 4.67 -18.84
C HIS A 94 -8.98 5.08 -18.61
N SER A 95 -8.27 4.28 -17.86
CA SER A 95 -6.81 4.37 -17.69
C SER A 95 -6.22 2.98 -17.62
N LEU A 96 -5.09 2.78 -18.29
CA LEU A 96 -4.32 1.54 -18.16
C LEU A 96 -3.84 1.38 -16.71
N THR A 97 -4.12 0.20 -16.12
CA THR A 97 -3.64 -0.18 -14.78
C THR A 97 -3.04 -1.58 -14.79
N TRP A 98 -2.29 -1.94 -13.76
CA TRP A 98 -1.79 -3.29 -13.57
C TRP A 98 -2.87 -4.27 -13.06
N TYR A 99 -3.99 -3.74 -12.57
CA TYR A 99 -5.10 -4.52 -12.02
C TYR A 99 -6.19 -4.68 -13.09
N GLY A 100 -6.17 -5.80 -13.81
CA GLY A 100 -7.08 -6.05 -14.93
C GLY A 100 -8.57 -5.82 -14.66
N PRO A 101 -9.10 -6.13 -13.46
CA PRO A 101 -10.50 -5.90 -13.13
C PRO A 101 -10.93 -4.43 -13.02
N ASP A 102 -9.98 -3.49 -12.89
CA ASP A 102 -10.28 -2.06 -12.75
C ASP A 102 -9.29 -1.21 -13.56
N GLN A 103 -9.72 -0.78 -14.75
CA GLN A 103 -8.93 0.00 -15.71
C GLN A 103 -9.44 1.44 -15.75
N THR A 104 -9.39 2.13 -14.58
CA THR A 104 -9.93 3.48 -14.42
C THR A 104 -8.96 4.46 -13.78
N VAL A 105 -9.23 5.76 -13.95
CA VAL A 105 -8.56 6.84 -13.23
C VAL A 105 -8.80 6.71 -11.71
N GLY A 106 -10.00 6.31 -11.30
CA GLY A 106 -10.35 6.09 -9.90
C GLY A 106 -9.50 5.01 -9.23
N PHE A 107 -9.09 3.96 -9.97
CA PHE A 107 -8.10 3.00 -9.47
C PHE A 107 -6.80 3.70 -9.07
N TRP A 108 -6.27 4.59 -9.94
CA TRP A 108 -5.03 5.31 -9.63
C TRP A 108 -5.20 6.31 -8.49
N LEU A 109 -6.34 6.98 -8.41
CA LEU A 109 -6.62 7.89 -7.30
C LEU A 109 -6.59 7.17 -5.96
N ARG A 110 -7.31 6.05 -5.85
CA ARG A 110 -7.26 5.18 -4.66
C ARG A 110 -5.84 4.70 -4.37
N ARG A 111 -5.15 4.14 -5.39
CA ARG A 111 -3.80 3.59 -5.24
C ARG A 111 -2.82 4.66 -4.77
N MET A 112 -2.91 5.90 -5.29
CA MET A 112 -1.99 6.97 -4.90
C MET A 112 -2.26 7.50 -3.48
N ALA A 113 -3.50 7.50 -3.01
CA ALA A 113 -3.80 7.79 -1.61
C ALA A 113 -3.17 6.72 -0.69
N GLN A 114 -3.30 5.43 -1.02
CA GLN A 114 -2.72 4.33 -0.24
C GLN A 114 -1.18 4.30 -0.34
N GLU A 115 -0.60 4.56 -1.51
CA GLU A 115 0.85 4.69 -1.70
C GLU A 115 1.43 5.78 -0.80
N THR A 116 0.78 6.94 -0.82
CA THR A 116 1.26 8.12 -0.11
C THR A 116 1.22 7.94 1.40
N VAL A 117 0.15 7.37 1.96
CA VAL A 117 0.06 7.13 3.40
C VAL A 117 1.11 6.13 3.88
N ILE A 118 1.38 5.07 3.12
CA ILE A 118 2.43 4.10 3.50
C ILE A 118 3.82 4.73 3.47
N HIS A 119 4.13 5.53 2.45
CA HIS A 119 5.43 6.20 2.37
C HIS A 119 5.56 7.43 3.29
N ARG A 120 4.44 8.03 3.71
CA ARG A 120 4.44 8.98 4.82
C ARG A 120 4.90 8.31 6.11
N LEU A 121 4.39 7.10 6.42
CA LEU A 121 4.87 6.32 7.57
C LEU A 121 6.37 6.00 7.46
N ASP A 122 6.83 5.64 6.27
CA ASP A 122 8.26 5.38 6.02
C ASP A 122 9.13 6.61 6.29
N ALA A 123 8.66 7.80 5.90
CA ALA A 123 9.34 9.07 6.19
C ALA A 123 9.36 9.37 7.71
N GLU A 124 8.24 9.14 8.40
CA GLU A 124 8.13 9.35 9.84
C GLU A 124 9.04 8.39 10.63
N LEU A 125 9.12 7.12 10.21
CA LEU A 125 10.07 6.14 10.77
C LEU A 125 11.52 6.55 10.54
N ALA A 126 11.87 7.03 9.34
CA ALA A 126 13.21 7.50 9.01
C ALA A 126 13.61 8.74 9.84
N ALA A 127 12.68 9.66 10.05
CA ALA A 127 12.90 10.85 10.87
C ALA A 127 12.87 10.57 12.39
N GLY A 128 12.43 9.37 12.81
CA GLY A 128 12.28 9.04 14.23
C GLY A 128 11.21 9.86 14.94
N VAL A 129 10.21 10.35 14.22
CA VAL A 129 9.09 11.12 14.79
C VAL A 129 7.88 10.21 15.00
N GLN A 130 6.97 10.65 15.87
CA GLN A 130 5.70 9.96 16.05
C GLN A 130 4.89 10.03 14.74
N HIS A 131 4.34 8.90 14.32
CA HIS A 131 3.47 8.88 13.15
C HIS A 131 2.14 9.58 13.43
N ASP A 132 1.63 10.29 12.44
CA ASP A 132 0.28 10.82 12.47
C ASP A 132 -0.73 9.67 12.26
N PRO A 133 -1.85 9.62 13.00
CA PRO A 133 -2.85 8.58 12.84
C PRO A 133 -3.39 8.51 11.40
N ILE A 134 -3.59 7.30 10.89
CA ILE A 134 -4.28 7.09 9.62
C ILE A 134 -5.79 7.15 9.88
N PRO A 135 -6.57 7.96 9.14
CA PRO A 135 -8.03 7.94 9.26
C PRO A 135 -8.59 6.53 9.09
N THR A 136 -9.57 6.15 9.91
CA THR A 136 -10.14 4.79 9.94
C THR A 136 -10.67 4.35 8.57
N ASP A 137 -11.34 5.23 7.85
CA ASP A 137 -11.89 4.97 6.52
C ASP A 137 -10.77 4.70 5.49
N LEU A 138 -9.67 5.46 5.52
CA LEU A 138 -8.50 5.24 4.67
C LEU A 138 -7.78 3.93 5.05
N ALA A 139 -7.62 3.67 6.35
CA ALA A 139 -6.96 2.46 6.83
C ALA A 139 -7.73 1.19 6.46
N GLU A 140 -9.06 1.15 6.63
CA GLU A 140 -9.89 0.02 6.23
C GLU A 140 -9.91 -0.19 4.71
N ASP A 141 -9.90 0.88 3.94
CA ASP A 141 -9.74 0.80 2.48
C ASP A 141 -8.37 0.27 2.09
N GLY A 142 -7.30 0.68 2.77
CA GLY A 142 -5.94 0.19 2.56
C GLY A 142 -5.75 -1.27 2.93
N ILE A 143 -6.41 -1.75 3.99
CA ILE A 143 -6.45 -3.17 4.34
C ILE A 143 -7.12 -3.96 3.20
N ASP A 144 -8.24 -3.48 2.70
CA ASP A 144 -8.92 -4.11 1.56
C ASP A 144 -8.03 -4.13 0.30
N GLU A 145 -7.39 -3.01 0.00
CA GLU A 145 -6.49 -2.93 -1.16
C GLU A 145 -5.35 -3.93 -1.06
N VAL A 146 -4.63 -3.96 0.05
CA VAL A 146 -3.44 -4.82 0.17
C VAL A 146 -3.79 -6.30 0.22
N LEU A 147 -4.92 -6.66 0.84
CA LEU A 147 -5.36 -8.05 0.88
C LEU A 147 -5.94 -8.52 -0.47
N VAL A 148 -6.75 -7.70 -1.12
CA VAL A 148 -7.47 -8.11 -2.34
C VAL A 148 -6.63 -7.88 -3.59
N ARG A 149 -6.02 -6.67 -3.75
CA ARG A 149 -5.32 -6.30 -4.98
C ARG A 149 -3.85 -6.72 -4.99
N PHE A 150 -3.18 -6.71 -3.84
CA PHE A 150 -1.79 -7.15 -3.79
C PHE A 150 -1.70 -8.66 -3.50
N LEU A 151 -2.29 -9.11 -2.38
CA LEU A 151 -2.10 -10.50 -1.93
C LEU A 151 -2.91 -11.50 -2.77
N ALA A 152 -4.24 -11.36 -2.83
CA ALA A 152 -5.09 -12.33 -3.53
C ALA A 152 -4.87 -12.29 -5.04
N PHE A 153 -4.93 -11.12 -5.66
CA PHE A 153 -4.70 -10.97 -7.09
C PHE A 153 -3.28 -11.34 -7.47
N GLY A 154 -2.25 -10.86 -6.76
CA GLY A 154 -0.86 -11.18 -7.03
C GLY A 154 -0.58 -12.68 -6.95
N SER A 155 -1.07 -13.38 -5.92
CA SER A 155 -0.89 -14.83 -5.79
C SER A 155 -1.61 -15.65 -6.86
N THR A 156 -2.62 -15.07 -7.52
CA THR A 156 -3.39 -15.71 -8.61
C THR A 156 -2.77 -15.45 -9.97
N GLU A 157 -2.41 -14.20 -10.26
CA GLU A 157 -1.91 -13.79 -11.59
C GLU A 157 -0.40 -13.99 -11.74
N TYR A 158 0.35 -13.92 -10.63
CA TYR A 158 1.82 -14.02 -10.58
C TYR A 158 2.28 -14.99 -9.49
N PRO A 159 1.80 -16.25 -9.47
CA PRO A 159 2.12 -17.21 -8.41
C PRO A 159 3.63 -17.50 -8.30
N GLU A 160 4.39 -17.33 -9.39
CA GLU A 160 5.84 -17.48 -9.42
C GLU A 160 6.58 -16.50 -8.52
N ASP A 161 6.04 -15.30 -8.31
CA ASP A 161 6.63 -14.29 -7.40
C ASP A 161 6.61 -14.76 -5.95
N PHE A 162 5.66 -15.63 -5.60
CA PHE A 162 5.55 -16.21 -4.26
C PHE A 162 6.44 -17.45 -4.04
N GLY A 163 7.10 -17.96 -5.09
CA GLY A 163 8.08 -19.03 -5.04
C GLY A 163 7.61 -20.25 -4.25
N GLU A 164 8.51 -20.81 -3.43
CA GLU A 164 8.24 -21.98 -2.59
C GLU A 164 7.27 -21.70 -1.43
N GLN A 165 7.02 -20.44 -1.09
CA GLN A 165 6.21 -20.06 0.04
C GLN A 165 4.70 -20.32 -0.18
N LEU A 166 4.21 -20.14 -1.41
CA LEU A 166 2.80 -20.36 -1.73
C LEU A 166 2.41 -21.85 -1.66
N PRO A 167 3.16 -22.79 -2.26
CA PRO A 167 2.88 -24.23 -2.12
C PRO A 167 2.92 -24.76 -0.68
N GLU A 168 3.61 -24.09 0.24
CA GLU A 168 3.64 -24.48 1.66
C GLU A 168 2.33 -24.10 2.41
N CYS A 169 1.48 -23.27 1.83
CA CYS A 169 0.19 -22.94 2.39
C CYS A 169 -0.74 -24.18 2.36
N ASP A 170 -1.50 -24.40 3.43
CA ASP A 170 -2.28 -25.62 3.66
C ASP A 170 -3.81 -25.41 3.60
N GLY A 171 -4.25 -24.22 3.22
CA GLY A 171 -5.66 -23.87 3.07
C GLY A 171 -6.31 -23.32 4.35
N ARG A 172 -5.55 -23.14 5.43
CA ARG A 172 -6.05 -22.52 6.66
C ARG A 172 -6.37 -21.04 6.48
N THR A 173 -7.21 -20.52 7.35
CA THR A 173 -7.78 -19.18 7.22
C THR A 173 -7.39 -18.28 8.39
N VAL A 174 -7.02 -17.04 8.07
CA VAL A 174 -6.78 -15.96 9.04
C VAL A 174 -7.93 -14.96 8.99
N ARG A 175 -8.46 -14.59 10.14
CA ARG A 175 -9.35 -13.45 10.30
C ARG A 175 -8.50 -12.18 10.47
N VAL A 176 -8.75 -11.15 9.66
CA VAL A 176 -8.25 -9.79 9.88
C VAL A 176 -9.43 -8.91 10.24
N ASP A 177 -9.39 -8.21 11.37
CA ASP A 177 -10.57 -7.57 11.96
C ASP A 177 -10.22 -6.25 12.64
N THR A 178 -10.93 -5.18 12.26
CA THR A 178 -10.80 -3.84 12.84
C THR A 178 -11.90 -3.49 13.84
N GLY A 179 -12.80 -4.45 14.11
CA GLY A 179 -14.03 -4.24 14.88
C GLY A 179 -15.19 -3.78 14.00
N ALA A 180 -14.98 -2.80 13.13
CA ALA A 180 -16.00 -2.30 12.19
C ALA A 180 -15.99 -3.07 10.86
N ALA A 181 -14.82 -3.53 10.40
CA ALA A 181 -14.65 -4.31 9.17
C ALA A 181 -13.88 -5.61 9.44
N GLY A 182 -14.10 -6.63 8.60
CA GLY A 182 -13.40 -7.90 8.72
C GLY A 182 -13.19 -8.58 7.38
N TRP A 183 -12.10 -9.33 7.31
CA TRP A 183 -11.69 -10.13 6.15
C TRP A 183 -11.30 -11.53 6.58
N GLN A 184 -11.60 -12.48 5.72
CA GLN A 184 -11.15 -13.86 5.84
C GLN A 184 -10.11 -14.11 4.77
N VAL A 185 -8.88 -14.42 5.15
CA VAL A 185 -7.74 -14.67 4.25
C VAL A 185 -7.44 -16.16 4.29
N ARG A 186 -7.82 -16.87 3.25
CA ARG A 186 -7.53 -18.30 3.10
C ARG A 186 -6.20 -18.50 2.39
N LEU A 187 -5.23 -19.08 3.08
CA LEU A 187 -3.89 -19.36 2.58
C LEU A 187 -3.88 -20.67 1.77
N GLY A 188 -4.33 -20.61 0.52
CA GLY A 188 -4.33 -21.78 -0.36
C GLY A 188 -2.95 -22.02 -1.02
N PRO A 189 -2.62 -23.29 -1.35
CA PRO A 189 -1.29 -23.65 -1.91
C PRO A 189 -1.10 -23.23 -3.38
N THR A 190 -2.14 -22.78 -4.04
CA THR A 190 -2.10 -22.34 -5.45
C THR A 190 -2.52 -20.88 -5.64
N ALA A 191 -3.28 -20.34 -4.69
CA ALA A 191 -3.71 -18.94 -4.64
C ALA A 191 -4.22 -18.62 -3.24
N ILE A 192 -4.13 -17.36 -2.86
CA ILE A 192 -4.71 -16.84 -1.62
C ILE A 192 -6.07 -16.22 -1.96
N MET A 193 -7.07 -16.56 -1.17
CA MET A 193 -8.44 -16.05 -1.35
C MET A 193 -8.78 -15.10 -0.22
N VAL A 194 -9.43 -13.99 -0.55
CA VAL A 194 -9.87 -12.99 0.41
C VAL A 194 -11.35 -12.71 0.25
N GLU A 195 -12.09 -12.80 1.33
CA GLU A 195 -13.52 -12.50 1.38
C GLU A 195 -13.82 -11.54 2.54
N ARG A 196 -14.76 -10.62 2.34
CA ARG A 196 -15.29 -9.80 3.42
C ARG A 196 -16.12 -10.66 4.35
N GLY A 197 -15.93 -10.54 5.67
CA GLY A 197 -16.70 -11.27 6.66
C GLY A 197 -16.00 -11.37 8.01
N GLN A 198 -16.78 -11.76 9.02
CA GLN A 198 -16.33 -11.94 10.39
C GLN A 198 -16.83 -13.30 10.88
N SER A 199 -16.06 -14.34 10.67
CA SER A 199 -16.32 -15.68 11.24
C SER A 199 -15.12 -16.17 12.05
N ASP A 200 -15.34 -17.14 12.92
CA ASP A 200 -14.26 -17.76 13.69
C ASP A 200 -13.32 -18.52 12.75
N GLN A 201 -12.02 -18.34 12.96
CA GLN A 201 -10.95 -18.90 12.14
C GLN A 201 -9.86 -19.52 13.04
N GLU A 202 -8.92 -20.26 12.42
CA GLU A 202 -7.81 -20.88 13.15
C GLU A 202 -6.83 -19.87 13.73
N ALA A 203 -6.78 -18.68 13.14
CA ALA A 203 -5.94 -17.58 13.59
C ALA A 203 -6.57 -16.22 13.29
N GLY A 204 -6.17 -15.18 14.00
CA GLY A 204 -6.71 -13.84 13.78
C GLY A 204 -5.75 -12.72 14.15
N VAL A 205 -5.92 -11.60 13.42
CA VAL A 205 -5.25 -10.31 13.65
C VAL A 205 -6.34 -9.29 13.96
N PHE A 206 -6.28 -8.67 15.13
CA PHE A 206 -7.32 -7.78 15.64
C PHE A 206 -6.71 -6.47 16.13
N GLY A 207 -7.32 -5.35 15.84
CA GLY A 207 -6.87 -4.04 16.33
C GLY A 207 -7.59 -2.89 15.67
N GLU A 208 -7.22 -1.67 16.05
CA GLU A 208 -7.64 -0.48 15.33
C GLU A 208 -7.16 -0.54 13.88
N ALA A 209 -7.91 0.03 12.94
CA ALA A 209 -7.62 -0.06 11.52
C ALA A 209 -6.22 0.43 11.14
N ASP A 210 -5.78 1.56 11.73
CA ASP A 210 -4.40 2.07 11.60
C ASP A 210 -3.35 1.01 11.97
N ALA A 211 -3.49 0.38 13.14
CA ALA A 211 -2.54 -0.60 13.64
C ALA A 211 -2.50 -1.85 12.74
N VAL A 212 -3.68 -2.33 12.31
CA VAL A 212 -3.80 -3.50 11.43
C VAL A 212 -3.18 -3.22 10.07
N LEU A 213 -3.44 -2.05 9.47
CA LEU A 213 -2.84 -1.66 8.20
C LEU A 213 -1.31 -1.61 8.29
N ARG A 214 -0.77 -0.94 9.32
CA ARG A 214 0.68 -0.86 9.54
C ARG A 214 1.30 -2.23 9.77
N TRP A 215 0.62 -3.11 10.49
CA TRP A 215 1.09 -4.48 10.70
C TRP A 215 1.14 -5.28 9.39
N LEU A 216 0.11 -5.20 8.55
CA LEU A 216 0.07 -5.86 7.24
C LEU A 216 1.20 -5.36 6.33
N TRP A 217 1.47 -4.05 6.34
CA TRP A 217 2.58 -3.45 5.60
C TRP A 217 3.95 -3.59 6.30
N ARG A 218 4.04 -4.27 7.45
CA ARG A 218 5.29 -4.46 8.24
C ARG A 218 5.90 -3.13 8.73
N ARG A 219 5.08 -2.12 8.94
CA ARG A 219 5.41 -0.83 9.55
C ARG A 219 5.04 -0.77 11.05
N ALA A 220 4.60 -1.92 11.59
CA ALA A 220 4.39 -2.14 13.02
C ALA A 220 4.74 -3.58 13.39
N ASP A 221 5.16 -3.77 14.63
CA ASP A 221 5.45 -5.08 15.22
C ASP A 221 4.17 -5.76 15.74
N ASP A 222 4.30 -6.99 16.22
CA ASP A 222 3.19 -7.81 16.69
C ASP A 222 2.48 -7.23 17.92
N ASP A 223 3.13 -6.37 18.69
CA ASP A 223 2.57 -5.70 19.87
C ASP A 223 1.57 -4.57 19.52
N ALA A 224 1.57 -4.11 18.28
CA ALA A 224 0.61 -3.11 17.80
C ALA A 224 -0.80 -3.68 17.59
N VAL A 225 -0.94 -5.00 17.49
CA VAL A 225 -2.20 -5.71 17.23
C VAL A 225 -2.38 -6.87 18.21
N ARG A 226 -3.61 -7.35 18.38
CA ARG A 226 -3.85 -8.60 19.09
C ARG A 226 -3.82 -9.76 18.11
N LEU A 227 -2.86 -10.66 18.30
CA LEU A 227 -2.75 -11.92 17.58
C LEU A 227 -3.39 -13.04 18.39
N ASP A 228 -4.16 -13.91 17.75
CA ASP A 228 -4.85 -15.02 18.37
C ASP A 228 -4.79 -16.28 17.49
N GLY A 229 -4.78 -17.46 18.11
CA GLY A 229 -4.78 -18.76 17.42
C GLY A 229 -3.40 -19.26 16.99
N ASP A 230 -3.36 -19.99 15.88
CA ASP A 230 -2.15 -20.70 15.43
C ASP A 230 -1.06 -19.74 14.90
N ARG A 231 0.07 -19.72 15.59
CA ARG A 231 1.19 -18.84 15.26
C ARG A 231 1.77 -19.10 13.87
N TRP A 232 1.85 -20.35 13.43
CA TRP A 232 2.36 -20.68 12.09
C TRP A 232 1.50 -20.04 10.99
N VAL A 233 0.17 -20.03 11.17
CA VAL A 233 -0.76 -19.43 10.20
C VAL A 233 -0.55 -17.91 10.10
N LEU A 234 -0.35 -17.25 11.26
CA LEU A 234 -0.06 -15.81 11.32
C LEU A 234 1.28 -15.47 10.67
N ASP A 235 2.33 -16.26 10.98
CA ASP A 235 3.65 -16.08 10.39
C ASP A 235 3.62 -16.30 8.87
N LYS A 236 2.82 -17.28 8.40
CA LYS A 236 2.65 -17.54 6.98
C LYS A 236 1.94 -16.38 6.29
N LEU A 237 0.87 -15.82 6.87
CA LEU A 237 0.24 -14.60 6.33
C LEU A 237 1.27 -13.47 6.22
N ARG A 238 2.05 -13.22 7.28
CA ARG A 238 3.06 -12.17 7.29
C ARG A 238 4.16 -12.38 6.23
N ALA A 239 4.55 -13.63 6.01
CA ALA A 239 5.50 -13.99 4.93
C ALA A 239 4.90 -13.72 3.53
N MET A 240 3.63 -14.10 3.31
CA MET A 240 2.93 -13.80 2.04
C MET A 240 2.80 -12.30 1.81
N MET A 241 2.46 -11.53 2.86
CA MET A 241 2.40 -10.06 2.79
C MET A 241 3.78 -9.47 2.44
N ALA A 242 4.87 -10.05 2.96
CA ALA A 242 6.23 -9.57 2.64
C ALA A 242 6.57 -9.71 1.15
N ILE A 243 6.04 -10.72 0.49
CA ILE A 243 6.20 -10.92 -0.95
C ILE A 243 5.29 -9.99 -1.74
N ALA A 244 4.02 -9.92 -1.36
CA ALA A 244 3.02 -9.14 -2.07
C ALA A 244 3.28 -7.61 -2.05
N THR A 245 4.09 -7.12 -1.10
CA THR A 245 4.35 -5.69 -0.87
C THR A 245 5.82 -5.32 -1.02
N GLN A 246 6.52 -5.91 -2.00
CA GLN A 246 7.91 -5.57 -2.35
C GLN A 246 7.99 -4.35 -3.22
#